data_9fabfe8726ce1d8245a5b2e05174dd55
#
_entry.id   9fabfe8726ce1d8245a5b2e05174dd55
#
_cell.length_a   1.000
_cell.length_b   1.000
_cell.length_c   1.000
_cell.angle_alpha   90.00
_cell.angle_beta   90.00
_cell.angle_gamma   90.00
#
_symmetry.space_group_name_H-M   'P 1'
#
loop_
_entity.id
_entity.type
_entity.pdbx_description
1 polymer ?
#
loop_
_entity_poly.entity_id
_entity_poly.type
_entity_poly.pdbx_seq_one_letter_code
_entity_poly.pdbx_strand_id
1 'polypeptide(L)'
;EGEIFNDGNLKITAYKTQHTNNSYSYLLEAQGKRVLFSGDLSEKGPTIDFPVSVLDKPLDLAICEAAHFKATEYLPIFKDNDNIKQICFNHYSDRFVESVVEMTRLLPHIPVYRAYDDSEINL
;
A
#
# COMPACT_ATOMS: atom_id res chain seq x y z
N GLU A 1 -16.06 6.96 -4.11
CA GLU A 1 -14.83 7.54 -3.53
C GLU A 1 -15.17 8.40 -2.32
N GLY A 2 -14.20 8.57 -1.43
CA GLY A 2 -14.39 9.29 -0.18
C GLY A 2 -14.75 8.36 0.97
N GLU A 3 -15.24 8.91 2.08
CA GLU A 3 -15.61 8.12 3.27
C GLU A 3 -16.81 7.22 2.94
N ILE A 4 -16.65 5.91 3.17
CA ILE A 4 -17.67 4.90 2.89
C ILE A 4 -18.21 4.24 4.16
N PHE A 5 -17.53 4.37 5.28
CA PHE A 5 -17.95 3.82 6.56
C PHE A 5 -17.35 4.61 7.71
N ASN A 6 -18.14 4.85 8.76
CA ASN A 6 -17.63 5.47 9.98
C ASN A 6 -18.63 5.22 11.11
N ASP A 7 -18.24 4.42 12.10
CA ASP A 7 -19.07 4.13 13.28
C ASP A 7 -18.51 4.78 14.57
N GLY A 8 -17.53 5.68 14.44
CA GLY A 8 -16.85 6.32 15.55
C GLY A 8 -15.64 5.53 16.07
N ASN A 9 -15.55 4.24 15.76
CA ASN A 9 -14.41 3.38 16.13
C ASN A 9 -13.55 3.03 14.92
N LEU A 10 -14.15 2.83 13.77
CA LEU A 10 -13.48 2.53 12.51
C LEU A 10 -14.00 3.46 11.43
N LYS A 11 -13.08 4.07 10.70
CA LYS A 11 -13.38 4.88 9.52
C LYS A 11 -12.72 4.24 8.30
N ILE A 12 -13.46 4.10 7.22
CA ILE A 12 -12.94 3.58 5.94
C ILE A 12 -13.15 4.64 4.87
N THR A 13 -12.06 4.98 4.17
CA THR A 13 -12.07 5.89 3.04
C THR A 13 -11.64 5.15 1.78
N ALA A 14 -12.38 5.30 0.70
CA ALA A 14 -12.09 4.69 -0.59
C ALA A 14 -11.46 5.71 -1.54
N TYR A 15 -10.42 5.28 -2.24
CA TYR A 15 -9.73 6.06 -3.26
C TYR A 15 -9.83 5.30 -4.58
N LYS A 16 -10.36 5.95 -5.62
CA LYS A 16 -10.52 5.34 -6.94
C LYS A 16 -9.15 5.02 -7.54
N THR A 17 -9.00 3.80 -8.07
CA THR A 17 -7.82 3.41 -8.84
C THR A 17 -8.18 3.19 -10.31
N GLN A 18 -7.18 3.09 -11.17
CA GLN A 18 -7.38 3.00 -12.62
C GLN A 18 -7.32 1.57 -13.16
N HIS A 19 -7.23 0.58 -12.29
CA HIS A 19 -7.13 -0.81 -12.72
C HIS A 19 -8.39 -1.26 -13.48
N THR A 20 -9.57 -1.04 -12.89
CA THR A 20 -10.87 -1.26 -13.53
C THR A 20 -11.84 -0.14 -13.13
N ASN A 21 -13.05 -0.17 -13.71
CA ASN A 21 -14.09 0.80 -13.36
C ASN A 21 -14.55 0.71 -11.88
N ASN A 22 -14.31 -0.44 -11.23
CA ASN A 22 -14.74 -0.70 -9.86
C ASN A 22 -13.56 -0.99 -8.92
N SER A 23 -12.38 -0.46 -9.22
CA SER A 23 -11.18 -0.65 -8.40
C SER A 23 -10.98 0.50 -7.43
N TYR A 24 -10.63 0.15 -6.19
CA TYR A 24 -10.39 1.13 -5.13
C TYR A 24 -9.25 0.68 -4.22
N SER A 25 -8.51 1.67 -3.69
CA SER A 25 -7.69 1.49 -2.49
C SER A 25 -8.53 1.89 -1.28
N TYR A 26 -8.26 1.28 -0.13
CA TYR A 26 -9.02 1.56 1.10
C TYR A 26 -8.09 1.95 2.23
N LEU A 27 -8.35 3.10 2.85
CA LEU A 27 -7.68 3.53 4.07
C LEU A 27 -8.57 3.22 5.27
N LEU A 28 -8.04 2.43 6.20
CA LEU A 28 -8.70 2.10 7.46
C LEU A 28 -8.04 2.89 8.58
N GLU A 29 -8.86 3.59 9.38
CA GLU A 29 -8.41 4.36 10.53
C GLU A 29 -9.17 3.91 11.77
N ALA A 30 -8.44 3.40 12.77
CA ALA A 30 -9.01 2.92 14.02
C ALA A 30 -7.95 2.96 15.11
N GLN A 31 -8.35 3.31 16.34
CA GLN A 31 -7.50 3.28 17.54
C GLN A 31 -6.16 4.02 17.36
N GLY A 32 -6.19 5.14 16.62
CA GLY A 32 -4.99 5.92 16.35
C GLY A 32 -4.06 5.32 15.30
N LYS A 33 -4.46 4.23 14.65
CA LYS A 33 -3.68 3.57 13.60
C LYS A 33 -4.29 3.81 12.24
N ARG A 34 -3.42 3.82 11.21
CA ARG A 34 -3.82 4.01 9.81
C ARG A 34 -3.21 2.91 8.96
N VAL A 35 -4.05 2.18 8.23
CA VAL A 35 -3.63 1.08 7.36
C VAL A 35 -4.25 1.27 5.99
N LEU A 36 -3.42 1.22 4.96
CA LEU A 36 -3.89 1.29 3.56
C LEU A 36 -3.82 -0.08 2.91
N PHE A 37 -4.91 -0.48 2.29
CA PHE A 37 -4.95 -1.61 1.35
C PHE A 37 -4.96 -1.02 -0.06
N SER A 38 -3.91 -1.27 -0.83
CA SER A 38 -3.82 -0.69 -2.17
C SER A 38 -4.89 -1.24 -3.11
N GLY A 39 -5.31 -2.50 -2.90
CA GLY A 39 -6.06 -3.19 -3.91
C GLY A 39 -5.23 -3.30 -5.19
N ASP A 40 -5.89 -3.48 -6.31
CA ASP A 40 -5.22 -3.52 -7.60
C ASP A 40 -4.99 -2.11 -8.14
N LEU A 41 -3.75 -1.82 -8.47
CA LEU A 41 -3.31 -0.55 -9.00
C LEU A 41 -2.98 -0.68 -10.50
N SER A 42 -2.62 0.42 -11.11
CA SER A 42 -2.24 0.49 -12.52
C SER A 42 -1.02 1.38 -12.69
N GLU A 43 -0.18 1.07 -13.67
CA GLU A 43 0.90 1.96 -14.10
C GLU A 43 0.56 2.70 -15.40
N LYS A 44 -0.72 3.05 -15.57
CA LYS A 44 -1.18 3.89 -16.70
C LYS A 44 -0.72 5.33 -16.46
N GLY A 45 0.41 5.68 -17.03
CA GLY A 45 1.02 6.99 -16.85
C GLY A 45 2.47 6.87 -16.36
N PRO A 46 3.10 7.98 -15.95
CA PRO A 46 4.51 7.97 -15.55
C PRO A 46 4.78 7.27 -14.22
N THR A 47 3.75 7.10 -13.39
CA THR A 47 3.83 6.43 -12.10
C THR A 47 2.58 5.57 -11.88
N ILE A 48 2.65 4.68 -10.87
CA ILE A 48 1.47 3.94 -10.44
C ILE A 48 0.47 4.89 -9.76
N ASP A 49 -0.79 4.50 -9.73
CA ASP A 49 -1.89 5.32 -9.19
C ASP A 49 -2.12 5.10 -7.69
N PHE A 50 -1.05 4.90 -6.95
CA PHE A 50 -1.10 4.85 -5.47
C PHE A 50 -1.68 6.18 -4.93
N PRO A 51 -2.61 6.12 -3.95
CA PRO A 51 -3.22 7.33 -3.39
C PRO A 51 -2.23 8.08 -2.47
N VAL A 52 -1.35 8.87 -3.06
CA VAL A 52 -0.24 9.54 -2.34
C VAL A 52 -0.72 10.49 -1.24
N SER A 53 -1.95 10.99 -1.32
CA SER A 53 -2.50 11.87 -0.30
C SER A 53 -2.61 11.20 1.07
N VAL A 54 -2.66 9.86 1.14
CA VAL A 54 -2.68 9.14 2.43
C VAL A 54 -1.38 9.31 3.21
N LEU A 55 -0.30 9.73 2.55
CA LEU A 55 1.01 9.94 3.15
C LEU A 55 1.20 11.36 3.71
N ASP A 56 0.15 12.18 3.72
CA ASP A 56 0.18 13.51 4.37
C ASP A 56 0.24 13.40 5.91
N LYS A 57 -0.09 12.22 6.45
CA LYS A 57 0.00 11.86 7.86
C LYS A 57 0.68 10.51 8.00
N PRO A 58 1.21 10.16 9.19
CA PRO A 58 1.83 8.86 9.40
C PRO A 58 0.89 7.70 9.04
N LEU A 59 1.37 6.80 8.19
CA LEU A 59 0.71 5.57 7.79
C LEU A 59 1.42 4.40 8.47
N ASP A 60 0.72 3.66 9.32
CA ASP A 60 1.31 2.59 10.10
C ASP A 60 1.66 1.37 9.25
N LEU A 61 0.85 1.13 8.21
CA LEU A 61 1.08 0.00 7.30
C LEU A 61 0.45 0.28 5.94
N ALA A 62 1.20 0.04 4.87
CA ALA A 62 0.68 -0.04 3.51
C ALA A 62 0.72 -1.50 3.07
N ILE A 63 -0.44 -2.06 2.75
CA ILE A 63 -0.57 -3.41 2.19
C ILE A 63 -0.74 -3.24 0.69
N CYS A 64 0.28 -3.63 -0.06
CA CYS A 64 0.45 -3.29 -1.47
C CYS A 64 0.46 -4.52 -2.37
N GLU A 65 0.10 -4.30 -3.63
CA GLU A 65 0.20 -5.32 -4.66
C GLU A 65 1.48 -5.14 -5.48
N ALA A 66 1.99 -6.24 -6.03
CA ALA A 66 3.04 -6.25 -7.04
C ALA A 66 2.75 -7.36 -8.07
N ALA A 67 1.48 -7.50 -8.45
CA ALA A 67 1.03 -8.50 -9.41
C ALA A 67 0.97 -7.94 -10.83
N HIS A 68 0.71 -6.64 -10.98
CA HIS A 68 0.53 -5.98 -12.26
C HIS A 68 1.76 -5.21 -12.72
N PHE A 69 2.71 -4.97 -11.83
CA PHE A 69 3.97 -4.25 -12.08
C PHE A 69 4.99 -4.62 -11.02
N LYS A 70 6.24 -4.24 -11.24
CA LYS A 70 7.32 -4.49 -10.26
C LYS A 70 7.12 -3.68 -9.00
N ALA A 71 7.44 -4.26 -7.85
CA ALA A 71 7.37 -3.56 -6.55
C ALA A 71 8.26 -2.30 -6.53
N THR A 72 9.34 -2.26 -7.31
CA THR A 72 10.22 -1.10 -7.40
C THR A 72 9.54 0.15 -7.97
N GLU A 73 8.36 0.03 -8.58
CA GLU A 73 7.55 1.18 -9.01
C GLU A 73 7.05 2.02 -7.83
N TYR A 74 6.99 1.47 -6.62
CA TYR A 74 6.67 2.23 -5.42
C TYR A 74 7.83 3.10 -4.91
N LEU A 75 9.04 2.86 -5.38
CA LEU A 75 10.23 3.52 -4.84
C LEU A 75 10.16 5.06 -4.89
N PRO A 76 9.73 5.69 -6.01
CA PRO A 76 9.59 7.15 -6.05
C PRO A 76 8.60 7.70 -5.02
N ILE A 77 7.63 6.88 -4.58
CA ILE A 77 6.61 7.27 -3.61
C ILE A 77 7.14 7.13 -2.19
N PHE A 78 7.81 6.03 -1.88
CA PHE A 78 8.19 5.69 -0.50
C PHE A 78 9.59 6.12 -0.10
N LYS A 79 10.51 6.28 -1.05
CA LYS A 79 11.94 6.43 -0.79
C LYS A 79 12.30 7.59 0.15
N ASP A 80 11.68 8.74 -0.07
CA ASP A 80 11.98 9.95 0.70
C ASP A 80 10.79 10.38 1.58
N ASN A 81 9.90 9.45 1.91
CA ASN A 81 8.71 9.76 2.68
C ASN A 81 8.82 9.18 4.10
N ASP A 82 8.88 10.07 5.10
CA ASP A 82 9.01 9.68 6.50
C ASP A 82 7.69 9.25 7.12
N ASN A 83 6.57 9.42 6.41
CA ASN A 83 5.25 9.08 6.93
C ASN A 83 4.83 7.63 6.70
N ILE A 84 5.64 6.83 6.02
CA ILE A 84 5.37 5.39 5.85
C ILE A 84 6.21 4.59 6.85
N LYS A 85 5.54 3.82 7.72
CA LYS A 85 6.21 3.08 8.79
C LYS A 85 6.53 1.64 8.43
N GLN A 86 5.63 0.97 7.70
CA GLN A 86 5.80 -0.43 7.30
C GLN A 86 5.11 -0.67 5.96
N ILE A 87 5.65 -1.60 5.19
CA ILE A 87 5.09 -2.01 3.89
C ILE A 87 4.96 -3.54 3.87
N CYS A 88 3.81 -4.04 3.44
CA CYS A 88 3.59 -5.46 3.24
C CYS A 88 3.08 -5.72 1.82
N PHE A 89 3.71 -6.63 1.10
CA PHE A 89 3.24 -7.07 -0.20
C PHE A 89 2.43 -8.37 -0.02
N ASN A 90 1.12 -8.29 -0.23
CA ASN A 90 0.21 -9.42 -0.06
C ASN A 90 -0.30 -10.01 -1.38
N HIS A 91 -0.26 -9.25 -2.46
CA HIS A 91 -0.68 -9.68 -3.78
C HIS A 91 0.49 -9.45 -4.73
N TYR A 92 1.25 -10.52 -5.00
CA TYR A 92 2.41 -10.47 -5.89
C TYR A 92 2.45 -11.73 -6.76
N SER A 93 2.87 -11.54 -8.02
CA SER A 93 3.02 -12.65 -8.95
C SER A 93 4.45 -13.21 -8.90
N ASP A 94 4.62 -14.46 -9.30
CA ASP A 94 5.96 -15.06 -9.44
C ASP A 94 6.87 -14.24 -10.36
N ARG A 95 6.28 -13.59 -11.35
CA ARG A 95 7.00 -12.73 -12.28
C ARG A 95 7.72 -11.56 -11.60
N PHE A 96 7.13 -11.01 -10.53
CA PHE A 96 7.63 -9.80 -9.88
C PHE A 96 8.14 -10.01 -8.45
N VAL A 97 8.17 -11.25 -7.97
CA VAL A 97 8.54 -11.53 -6.58
C VAL A 97 9.96 -11.06 -6.23
N GLU A 98 10.90 -11.13 -7.18
CA GLU A 98 12.27 -10.66 -6.95
C GLU A 98 12.31 -9.16 -6.69
N SER A 99 11.43 -8.37 -7.34
CA SER A 99 11.35 -6.94 -7.08
C SER A 99 10.83 -6.64 -5.68
N VAL A 100 9.96 -7.48 -5.13
CA VAL A 100 9.50 -7.38 -3.74
C VAL A 100 10.69 -7.57 -2.78
N VAL A 101 11.48 -8.61 -3.02
CA VAL A 101 12.69 -8.88 -2.21
C VAL A 101 13.69 -7.73 -2.33
N GLU A 102 13.84 -7.17 -3.52
CA GLU A 102 14.74 -6.03 -3.75
C GLU A 102 14.33 -4.78 -2.95
N MET A 103 13.04 -4.56 -2.74
CA MET A 103 12.55 -3.43 -1.95
C MET A 103 13.07 -3.44 -0.51
N THR A 104 13.31 -4.60 0.08
CA THR A 104 13.89 -4.71 1.42
C THR A 104 15.27 -4.08 1.49
N ARG A 105 16.04 -4.16 0.41
CA ARG A 105 17.37 -3.58 0.30
C ARG A 105 17.34 -2.10 -0.06
N LEU A 106 16.40 -1.71 -0.92
CA LEU A 106 16.28 -0.33 -1.41
C LEU A 106 15.64 0.62 -0.40
N LEU A 107 14.91 0.08 0.60
CA LEU A 107 14.29 0.84 1.68
C LEU A 107 14.79 0.32 3.04
N PRO A 108 16.09 0.53 3.38
CA PRO A 108 16.68 -0.12 4.55
C PRO A 108 16.12 0.38 5.88
N HIS A 109 15.48 1.54 5.91
CA HIS A 109 14.91 2.13 7.13
C HIS A 109 13.39 1.91 7.24
N ILE A 110 12.76 1.24 6.28
CA ILE A 110 11.34 0.91 6.33
C ILE A 110 11.22 -0.61 6.30
N PRO A 111 10.63 -1.25 7.33
CA PRO A 111 10.37 -2.70 7.27
C PRO A 111 9.47 -3.05 6.09
N VAL A 112 9.94 -3.97 5.26
CA VAL A 112 9.21 -4.47 4.09
C VAL A 112 8.98 -5.95 4.28
N TYR A 113 7.72 -6.39 4.24
CA TYR A 113 7.31 -7.77 4.45
C TYR A 113 6.72 -8.35 3.17
N ARG A 114 6.96 -9.63 2.96
CA ARG A 114 6.26 -10.43 1.98
C ARG A 114 5.28 -11.32 2.73
N ALA A 115 3.98 -11.12 2.50
CA ALA A 115 2.96 -11.88 3.20
C ALA A 115 2.89 -13.34 2.73
N TYR A 116 2.69 -14.24 3.67
CA TYR A 116 2.37 -15.64 3.47
C TYR A 116 1.05 -15.92 4.18
N ASP A 117 0.45 -17.09 3.92
CA ASP A 117 -0.73 -17.51 4.65
C ASP A 117 -0.44 -17.51 6.16
N ASP A 118 -1.39 -17.00 6.93
CA ASP A 118 -1.29 -16.87 8.39
C ASP A 118 -0.22 -15.90 8.90
N SER A 119 0.30 -15.01 8.03
CA SER A 119 1.21 -13.94 8.46
C SER A 119 0.52 -12.94 9.37
N GLU A 120 1.22 -12.45 10.39
CA GLU A 120 0.75 -11.40 11.30
C GLU A 120 1.76 -10.26 11.34
N ILE A 121 1.26 -9.03 11.36
CA ILE A 121 2.07 -7.81 11.47
C ILE A 121 1.52 -6.97 12.61
N ASN A 122 2.40 -6.57 13.54
CA ASN A 122 2.04 -5.71 14.66
C ASN A 122 2.10 -4.24 14.24
N LEU A 123 1.11 -3.48 14.66
CA LEU A 123 1.01 -2.04 14.36
C LEU A 123 1.53 -1.17 15.51
#